data_543c29d3123f87c8151f083c83cd6fc8
#
_entry.id   543c29d3123f87c8151f083c83cd6fc8
#
_cell.length_a   1.000
_cell.length_b   1.000
_cell.length_c   1.000
_cell.angle_alpha   90.00
_cell.angle_beta   90.00
_cell.angle_gamma   90.00
#
_symmetry.space_group_name_H-M   'P 1'
#
loop_
_entity.id
_entity.type
_entity.pdbx_description
1 polymer ?
#
loop_
_entity_poly.entity_id
_entity_poly.type
_entity_poly.pdbx_seq_one_letter_code
_entity_poly.pdbx_strand_id
1 'polypeptide(L)'
;MTAFPSRELAEQLVATAWSEYDSIRTIDHVVEVSAHVSTNRVFRVVFNDSSHIVAKISSYGSYFLFAEDHDRLFTSAQLLRGTRWEGFLAEVLPRDGHAYTWYDGTYWVAFYTDVERAMQLPSILSDDQIENLAREIAAFHRECSQIAGSLPPTSNSVKGDAIHLLDQLSHEFAAEHFGL
;
A
#
# COMPACT_ATOMS: atom_id res chain seq x y z
N MET A 1 -20.46 5.47 4.49
CA MET A 1 -19.09 5.04 4.89
C MET A 1 -19.15 3.57 5.26
N THR A 2 -18.49 2.73 4.52
CA THR A 2 -18.33 1.32 4.87
C THR A 2 -17.54 1.20 6.17
N ALA A 3 -18.00 0.36 7.08
CA ALA A 3 -17.31 0.16 8.35
C ALA A 3 -15.93 -0.43 8.11
N PHE A 4 -14.95 0.04 8.84
CA PHE A 4 -13.60 -0.51 8.83
C PHE A 4 -13.65 -2.01 9.24
N PRO A 5 -12.94 -2.93 8.57
CA PRO A 5 -13.08 -4.36 8.83
C PRO A 5 -12.63 -4.71 10.24
N SER A 6 -13.37 -5.60 10.92
CA SER A 6 -12.86 -6.23 12.13
C SER A 6 -11.56 -6.97 11.83
N ARG A 7 -10.78 -7.30 12.86
CA ARG A 7 -9.55 -8.06 12.68
C ARG A 7 -9.82 -9.40 12.01
N GLU A 8 -10.80 -10.14 12.49
CA GLU A 8 -11.17 -11.46 11.95
C GLU A 8 -11.58 -11.39 10.47
N LEU A 9 -12.42 -10.39 10.11
CA LEU A 9 -12.80 -10.17 8.72
C LEU A 9 -11.60 -9.82 7.87
N ALA A 10 -10.70 -8.97 8.36
CA ALA A 10 -9.50 -8.58 7.64
C ALA A 10 -8.57 -9.78 7.39
N GLU A 11 -8.37 -10.67 8.38
CA GLU A 11 -7.59 -11.90 8.22
C GLU A 11 -8.22 -12.83 7.16
N GLN A 12 -9.54 -12.97 7.14
CA GLN A 12 -10.25 -13.75 6.12
C GLN A 12 -10.09 -13.16 4.72
N LEU A 13 -10.23 -11.84 4.59
CA LEU A 13 -10.07 -11.15 3.30
C LEU A 13 -8.64 -11.24 2.78
N VAL A 14 -7.64 -11.14 3.66
CA VAL A 14 -6.23 -11.34 3.29
C VAL A 14 -6.01 -12.77 2.78
N ALA A 15 -6.58 -13.78 3.45
CA ALA A 15 -6.47 -15.17 3.00
C ALA A 15 -7.17 -15.41 1.64
N THR A 16 -8.35 -14.81 1.44
CA THR A 16 -9.08 -14.88 0.17
C THR A 16 -8.27 -14.23 -0.95
N ALA A 17 -7.81 -12.99 -0.75
CA ALA A 17 -7.00 -12.26 -1.72
C ALA A 17 -5.71 -13.02 -2.07
N TRP A 18 -5.07 -13.66 -1.08
CA TRP A 18 -3.88 -14.47 -1.32
C TRP A 18 -4.16 -15.71 -2.16
N SER A 19 -5.24 -16.43 -1.87
CA SER A 19 -5.61 -17.63 -2.63
C SER A 19 -5.88 -17.35 -4.11
N GLU A 20 -6.33 -16.14 -4.43
CA GLU A 20 -6.50 -15.67 -5.81
C GLU A 20 -5.17 -15.23 -6.44
N TYR A 21 -4.25 -14.68 -5.63
CA TYR A 21 -2.93 -14.26 -6.11
C TYR A 21 -2.00 -15.46 -6.36
N ASP A 22 -1.88 -16.34 -5.38
CA ASP A 22 -0.99 -17.52 -5.41
C ASP A 22 -1.70 -18.70 -4.74
N SER A 23 -2.19 -19.62 -5.54
CA SER A 23 -2.89 -20.81 -5.07
C SER A 23 -1.95 -21.94 -4.61
N ILE A 24 -0.62 -21.77 -4.77
CA ILE A 24 0.38 -22.81 -4.47
C ILE A 24 0.87 -22.67 -3.03
N ARG A 25 1.26 -21.45 -2.62
CA ARG A 25 1.75 -21.21 -1.26
C ARG A 25 0.60 -21.11 -0.28
N THR A 26 0.64 -21.94 0.73
CA THR A 26 -0.38 -22.00 1.78
C THR A 26 0.02 -21.14 2.97
N ILE A 27 -0.89 -20.29 3.42
CA ILE A 27 -0.73 -19.47 4.63
C ILE A 27 -0.75 -20.41 5.84
N ASP A 28 0.26 -20.32 6.69
CA ASP A 28 0.32 -20.95 8.01
C ASP A 28 -0.46 -20.09 9.01
N HIS A 29 -0.06 -18.84 9.16
CA HIS A 29 -0.77 -17.90 10.02
C HIS A 29 -0.57 -16.45 9.59
N VAL A 30 -1.38 -15.56 10.16
CA VAL A 30 -1.37 -14.11 9.91
C VAL A 30 -1.19 -13.37 11.23
N VAL A 31 -0.26 -12.42 11.28
CA VAL A 31 0.02 -11.62 12.48
C VAL A 31 -0.22 -10.15 12.17
N GLU A 32 -1.12 -9.50 12.90
CA GLU A 32 -1.30 -8.05 12.76
C GLU A 32 -0.09 -7.31 13.28
N VAL A 33 0.48 -6.44 12.44
CA VAL A 33 1.66 -5.62 12.73
C VAL A 33 1.36 -4.12 12.68
N SER A 34 0.08 -3.76 12.55
CA SER A 34 -0.35 -2.36 12.58
C SER A 34 0.01 -1.73 13.92
N ALA A 35 0.81 -0.66 13.90
CA ALA A 35 1.09 0.12 15.11
C ALA A 35 -0.16 0.90 15.58
N HIS A 36 -0.91 1.43 14.62
CA HIS A 36 -2.17 2.12 14.84
C HIS A 36 -3.15 1.74 13.72
N VAL A 37 -4.39 1.45 14.10
CA VAL A 37 -5.45 1.13 13.15
C VAL A 37 -6.36 2.34 12.99
N SER A 38 -6.25 3.04 11.85
CA SER A 38 -7.12 4.17 11.51
C SER A 38 -7.86 3.93 10.19
N THR A 39 -7.13 3.79 9.10
CA THR A 39 -7.67 3.59 7.75
C THR A 39 -7.20 2.28 7.13
N ASN A 40 -6.16 1.66 7.68
CA ASN A 40 -5.57 0.43 7.16
C ASN A 40 -5.24 -0.53 8.30
N ARG A 41 -5.33 -1.84 8.01
CA ARG A 41 -4.66 -2.88 8.80
C ARG A 41 -3.49 -3.44 8.01
N VAL A 42 -2.43 -3.77 8.71
CA VAL A 42 -1.23 -4.35 8.14
C VAL A 42 -0.93 -5.67 8.83
N PHE A 43 -0.73 -6.71 8.05
CA PHE A 43 -0.46 -8.05 8.55
C PHE A 43 0.85 -8.56 7.98
N ARG A 44 1.61 -9.29 8.78
CA ARG A 44 2.62 -10.22 8.29
C ARG A 44 1.93 -11.55 8.02
N VAL A 45 2.03 -12.02 6.79
CA VAL A 45 1.51 -13.32 6.33
C VAL A 45 2.66 -14.28 6.31
N VAL A 46 2.59 -15.34 7.10
CA VAL A 46 3.62 -16.39 7.20
C VAL A 46 3.13 -17.63 6.49
N PHE A 47 3.98 -18.22 5.67
CA PHE A 47 3.69 -19.43 4.90
C PHE A 47 4.28 -20.68 5.54
N ASN A 48 3.78 -21.87 5.14
CA ASN A 48 4.25 -23.15 5.65
C ASN A 48 5.75 -23.40 5.41
N ASP A 49 6.36 -22.73 4.44
CA ASP A 49 7.81 -22.77 4.17
C ASP A 49 8.61 -21.77 5.01
N SER A 50 7.98 -21.12 5.97
CA SER A 50 8.55 -20.06 6.82
C SER A 50 8.90 -18.76 6.08
N SER A 51 8.62 -18.65 4.79
CA SER A 51 8.68 -17.38 4.10
C SER A 51 7.54 -16.45 4.56
N HIS A 52 7.68 -15.16 4.36
CA HIS A 52 6.66 -14.21 4.76
C HIS A 52 6.58 -13.01 3.82
N ILE A 53 5.45 -12.36 3.83
CA ILE A 53 5.15 -11.12 3.12
C ILE A 53 4.35 -10.19 4.03
N VAL A 54 4.13 -8.97 3.58
CA VAL A 54 3.24 -8.01 4.24
C VAL A 54 1.98 -7.83 3.42
N ALA A 55 0.81 -7.90 4.07
CA ALA A 55 -0.48 -7.59 3.48
C ALA A 55 -1.03 -6.31 4.10
N LYS A 56 -1.50 -5.38 3.27
CA LYS A 56 -2.20 -4.16 3.69
C LYS A 56 -3.63 -4.23 3.19
N ILE A 57 -4.60 -4.06 4.10
CA ILE A 57 -6.03 -4.05 3.79
C ILE A 57 -6.67 -2.74 4.22
N SER A 58 -7.59 -2.24 3.40
CA SER A 58 -8.40 -1.07 3.70
C SER A 58 -9.75 -1.10 2.98
N SER A 59 -10.70 -0.32 3.49
CA SER A 59 -11.92 0.11 2.79
C SER A 59 -11.94 1.61 2.54
N TYR A 60 -10.86 2.30 2.85
CA TYR A 60 -10.77 3.75 2.71
C TYR A 60 -10.36 4.17 1.30
N GLY A 61 -11.04 5.18 0.78
CA GLY A 61 -10.72 5.79 -0.51
C GLY A 61 -11.14 4.96 -1.73
N SER A 62 -10.82 5.47 -2.90
CA SER A 62 -11.10 4.81 -4.17
C SER A 62 -10.09 3.71 -4.46
N TYR A 63 -10.58 2.50 -4.82
CA TYR A 63 -9.73 1.42 -5.31
C TYR A 63 -8.82 1.86 -6.45
N PHE A 64 -9.33 2.62 -7.41
CA PHE A 64 -8.56 3.05 -8.58
C PHE A 64 -7.35 3.92 -8.20
N LEU A 65 -7.51 4.83 -7.25
CA LEU A 65 -6.42 5.68 -6.78
C LEU A 65 -5.34 4.84 -6.08
N PHE A 66 -5.73 3.88 -5.27
CA PHE A 66 -4.77 2.99 -4.60
C PHE A 66 -4.08 2.05 -5.57
N ALA A 67 -4.77 1.52 -6.58
CA ALA A 67 -4.15 0.70 -7.61
C ALA A 67 -3.09 1.49 -8.41
N GLU A 68 -3.37 2.74 -8.76
CA GLU A 68 -2.40 3.63 -9.40
C GLU A 68 -1.20 3.93 -8.49
N ASP A 69 -1.42 4.19 -7.21
CA ASP A 69 -0.35 4.42 -6.24
C ASP A 69 0.52 3.18 -6.06
N HIS A 70 -0.09 1.99 -6.04
CA HIS A 70 0.65 0.73 -5.96
C HIS A 70 1.47 0.47 -7.23
N ASP A 71 0.93 0.75 -8.42
CA ASP A 71 1.68 0.67 -9.69
C ASP A 71 2.86 1.66 -9.72
N ARG A 72 2.66 2.88 -9.21
CA ARG A 72 3.75 3.86 -9.09
C ARG A 72 4.82 3.40 -8.12
N LEU A 73 4.43 2.86 -6.97
CA LEU A 73 5.35 2.32 -5.98
C LEU A 73 6.15 1.14 -6.57
N PHE A 74 5.48 0.23 -7.24
CA PHE A 74 6.12 -0.89 -7.94
C PHE A 74 7.13 -0.39 -8.97
N THR A 75 6.71 0.51 -9.85
CA THR A 75 7.59 1.09 -10.90
C THR A 75 8.77 1.83 -10.27
N SER A 76 8.56 2.59 -9.19
CA SER A 76 9.62 3.27 -8.46
C SER A 76 10.66 2.29 -7.93
N ALA A 77 10.22 1.19 -7.32
CA ALA A 77 11.11 0.15 -6.82
C ALA A 77 11.91 -0.49 -7.96
N GLN A 78 11.28 -0.76 -9.13
CA GLN A 78 11.97 -1.28 -10.31
C GLN A 78 13.05 -0.31 -10.83
N LEU A 79 12.73 0.99 -10.91
CA LEU A 79 13.65 2.01 -11.39
C LEU A 79 14.83 2.27 -10.44
N LEU A 80 14.67 1.96 -9.16
CA LEU A 80 15.72 2.07 -8.15
C LEU A 80 16.64 0.84 -8.09
N ARG A 81 16.36 -0.24 -8.83
CA ARG A 81 17.21 -1.43 -8.89
C ARG A 81 18.58 -1.08 -9.46
N GLY A 82 19.61 -1.65 -8.87
CA GLY A 82 21.01 -1.34 -9.23
C GLY A 82 21.52 -0.02 -8.67
N THR A 83 20.70 0.78 -7.98
CA THR A 83 21.15 1.96 -7.23
C THR A 83 21.39 1.60 -5.75
N ARG A 84 21.94 2.53 -4.99
CA ARG A 84 22.07 2.35 -3.53
C ARG A 84 20.73 2.24 -2.79
N TRP A 85 19.65 2.55 -3.48
CA TRP A 85 18.27 2.54 -2.95
C TRP A 85 17.49 1.27 -3.30
N GLU A 86 18.15 0.29 -3.92
CA GLU A 86 17.54 -1.03 -4.14
C GLU A 86 17.10 -1.65 -2.81
N GLY A 87 15.86 -2.11 -2.74
CA GLY A 87 15.26 -2.67 -1.51
C GLY A 87 14.92 -1.64 -0.43
N PHE A 88 15.08 -0.35 -0.69
CA PHE A 88 14.68 0.72 0.25
C PHE A 88 13.16 0.87 0.34
N LEU A 89 12.46 0.68 -0.78
CA LEU A 89 11.01 0.65 -0.82
C LEU A 89 10.52 -0.79 -0.72
N ALA A 90 9.48 -1.02 0.08
CA ALA A 90 8.75 -2.28 0.04
C ALA A 90 8.12 -2.44 -1.35
N GLU A 91 8.44 -3.53 -2.03
CA GLU A 91 7.89 -3.79 -3.37
C GLU A 91 6.48 -4.38 -3.25
N VAL A 92 5.53 -3.78 -3.95
CA VAL A 92 4.22 -4.39 -4.16
C VAL A 92 4.40 -5.64 -5.03
N LEU A 93 3.79 -6.75 -4.65
CA LEU A 93 3.88 -7.97 -5.44
C LEU A 93 3.15 -7.79 -6.78
N PRO A 94 3.80 -8.11 -7.90
CA PRO A 94 3.22 -7.90 -9.22
C PRO A 94 2.41 -9.10 -9.69
N ARG A 95 1.45 -8.83 -10.58
CA ARG A 95 0.80 -9.81 -11.44
C ARG A 95 0.77 -9.27 -12.86
N ASP A 96 1.21 -10.06 -13.83
CA ASP A 96 1.23 -9.67 -15.25
C ASP A 96 1.97 -8.35 -15.54
N GLY A 97 3.03 -8.06 -14.75
CA GLY A 97 3.85 -6.86 -14.92
C GLY A 97 3.33 -5.60 -14.24
N HIS A 98 2.21 -5.67 -13.54
CA HIS A 98 1.59 -4.58 -12.77
C HIS A 98 1.52 -4.91 -11.29
N ALA A 99 1.42 -3.90 -10.44
CA ALA A 99 1.14 -4.10 -9.03
C ALA A 99 -0.18 -4.84 -8.84
N TYR A 100 -0.16 -5.90 -8.05
CA TYR A 100 -1.40 -6.62 -7.74
C TYR A 100 -2.13 -5.95 -6.58
N THR A 101 -3.36 -5.53 -6.84
CA THR A 101 -4.28 -5.03 -5.83
C THR A 101 -5.60 -5.77 -5.98
N TRP A 102 -5.91 -6.63 -5.02
CA TRP A 102 -7.18 -7.33 -4.95
C TRP A 102 -8.29 -6.40 -4.49
N TYR A 103 -9.52 -6.61 -5.00
CA TYR A 103 -10.68 -5.79 -4.63
C TYR A 103 -11.98 -6.60 -4.75
N ASP A 104 -12.82 -6.58 -3.72
CA ASP A 104 -14.12 -7.27 -3.69
C ASP A 104 -15.33 -6.34 -3.90
N GLY A 105 -15.10 -5.07 -4.21
CA GLY A 105 -16.15 -4.05 -4.30
C GLY A 105 -16.25 -3.17 -3.06
N THR A 106 -15.62 -3.56 -1.95
CA THR A 106 -15.65 -2.85 -0.67
C THR A 106 -14.26 -2.67 -0.07
N TYR A 107 -13.49 -3.76 -0.02
CA TYR A 107 -12.16 -3.81 0.55
C TYR A 107 -11.13 -4.05 -0.54
N TRP A 108 -9.96 -3.44 -0.38
CA TRP A 108 -8.81 -3.75 -1.21
C TRP A 108 -7.68 -4.33 -0.36
N VAL A 109 -6.92 -5.24 -0.95
CA VAL A 109 -5.74 -5.85 -0.34
C VAL A 109 -4.57 -5.73 -1.32
N ALA A 110 -3.42 -5.27 -0.84
CA ALA A 110 -2.17 -5.29 -1.56
C ALA A 110 -1.12 -6.05 -0.76
N PHE A 111 -0.27 -6.79 -1.46
CA PHE A 111 0.82 -7.56 -0.88
C PHE A 111 2.16 -6.92 -1.20
N TYR A 112 3.06 -6.95 -0.22
CA TYR A 112 4.39 -6.35 -0.33
C TYR A 112 5.45 -7.35 0.11
N THR A 113 6.65 -7.21 -0.46
CA THR A 113 7.82 -7.84 0.13
C THR A 113 8.04 -7.29 1.54
N ASP A 114 8.45 -8.15 2.49
CA ASP A 114 8.86 -7.63 3.79
C ASP A 114 10.25 -6.97 3.65
N VAL A 115 10.43 -5.85 4.31
CA VAL A 115 11.71 -5.14 4.33
C VAL A 115 12.61 -5.79 5.37
N GLU A 116 13.49 -6.67 4.89
CA GLU A 116 14.51 -7.27 5.74
C GLU A 116 15.45 -6.18 6.30
N ARG A 117 15.90 -6.37 7.53
CA ARG A 117 16.85 -5.46 8.21
C ARG A 117 16.30 -4.09 8.57
N ALA A 118 14.98 -3.89 8.53
CA ALA A 118 14.42 -2.67 9.08
C ALA A 118 14.74 -2.56 10.58
N MET A 119 15.38 -1.47 10.97
CA MET A 119 15.63 -1.18 12.38
C MET A 119 14.62 -0.15 12.87
N GLN A 120 14.04 -0.41 14.05
CA GLN A 120 13.18 0.57 14.67
C GLN A 120 14.03 1.74 15.18
N LEU A 121 13.67 2.95 14.77
CA LEU A 121 14.29 4.15 15.31
C LEU A 121 13.92 4.33 16.79
N PRO A 122 14.81 4.86 17.61
CA PRO A 122 14.48 5.21 19.00
C PRO A 122 13.36 6.27 19.02
N SER A 123 12.58 6.28 20.09
CA SER A 123 11.47 7.24 20.25
C SER A 123 11.93 8.70 20.32
N ILE A 124 13.18 8.93 20.74
CA ILE A 124 13.85 10.24 20.76
C ILE A 124 15.15 10.09 19.99
N LEU A 125 15.30 10.86 18.92
CA LEU A 125 16.51 10.90 18.12
C LEU A 125 17.50 11.91 18.67
N SER A 126 18.79 11.60 18.59
CA SER A 126 19.85 12.59 18.81
C SER A 126 19.95 13.55 17.61
N ASP A 127 20.59 14.70 17.81
CA ASP A 127 20.81 15.68 16.74
C ASP A 127 21.56 15.07 15.55
N ASP A 128 22.59 14.25 15.81
CA ASP A 128 23.34 13.54 14.77
C ASP A 128 22.45 12.56 13.99
N GLN A 129 21.53 11.86 14.67
CA GLN A 129 20.58 10.95 14.00
C GLN A 129 19.59 11.71 13.14
N ILE A 130 19.10 12.87 13.63
CA ILE A 130 18.21 13.75 12.85
C ILE A 130 18.94 14.27 11.62
N GLU A 131 20.16 14.75 11.77
CA GLU A 131 20.96 15.26 10.64
C GLU A 131 21.24 14.18 9.61
N ASN A 132 21.64 12.97 10.04
CA ASN A 132 21.87 11.84 9.14
C ASN A 132 20.58 11.42 8.42
N LEU A 133 19.48 11.33 9.13
CA LEU A 133 18.19 10.99 8.52
C LEU A 133 17.76 12.05 7.49
N ALA A 134 17.92 13.32 7.79
CA ALA A 134 17.61 14.41 6.88
C ALA A 134 18.47 14.34 5.59
N ARG A 135 19.78 14.04 5.71
CA ARG A 135 20.67 13.85 4.58
C ARG A 135 20.24 12.67 3.70
N GLU A 136 19.89 11.53 4.33
CA GLU A 136 19.45 10.35 3.59
C GLU A 136 18.11 10.61 2.86
N ILE A 137 17.15 11.25 3.51
CA ILE A 137 15.88 11.64 2.88
C ILE A 137 16.13 12.58 1.70
N ALA A 138 16.98 13.59 1.88
CA ALA A 138 17.32 14.52 0.79
C ALA A 138 18.03 13.81 -0.38
N ALA A 139 18.89 12.84 -0.09
CA ALA A 139 19.57 12.06 -1.13
C ALA A 139 18.60 11.13 -1.87
N PHE A 140 17.65 10.51 -1.14
CA PHE A 140 16.57 9.72 -1.73
C PHE A 140 15.67 10.56 -2.64
N HIS A 141 15.25 11.75 -2.19
CA HIS A 141 14.43 12.66 -2.99
C HIS A 141 15.13 13.10 -4.28
N ARG A 142 16.45 13.32 -4.24
CA ARG A 142 17.22 13.62 -5.47
C ARG A 142 17.20 12.47 -6.46
N GLU A 143 17.34 11.23 -5.99
CA GLU A 143 17.22 10.04 -6.84
C GLU A 143 15.82 9.92 -7.42
N CYS A 144 14.80 10.05 -6.58
CA CYS A 144 13.40 10.04 -7.03
C CYS A 144 13.11 11.12 -8.08
N SER A 145 13.74 12.29 -7.99
CA SER A 145 13.57 13.36 -8.98
C SER A 145 14.12 12.96 -10.35
N GLN A 146 15.15 12.11 -10.41
CA GLN A 146 15.70 11.62 -11.68
C GLN A 146 14.77 10.62 -12.37
N ILE A 147 14.07 9.79 -11.60
CA ILE A 147 13.16 8.78 -12.13
C ILE A 147 11.72 9.29 -12.32
N ALA A 148 11.40 10.48 -11.80
CA ALA A 148 10.03 11.01 -11.79
C ALA A 148 9.38 11.07 -13.18
N GLY A 149 10.15 11.41 -14.23
CA GLY A 149 9.67 11.45 -15.61
C GLY A 149 9.35 10.08 -16.22
N SER A 150 9.82 8.99 -15.61
CA SER A 150 9.61 7.61 -16.05
C SER A 150 8.44 6.93 -15.30
N LEU A 151 7.86 7.60 -14.30
CA LEU A 151 6.75 7.04 -13.56
C LEU A 151 5.44 7.15 -14.35
N PRO A 152 4.51 6.19 -14.19
CA PRO A 152 3.19 6.30 -14.75
C PRO A 152 2.51 7.61 -14.33
N PRO A 153 1.68 8.21 -15.19
CA PRO A 153 0.85 9.34 -14.78
C PRO A 153 -0.07 8.92 -13.63
N THR A 154 -0.38 9.86 -12.77
CA THR A 154 -1.31 9.63 -11.66
C THR A 154 -2.53 10.51 -11.81
N SER A 155 -3.71 9.97 -11.57
CA SER A 155 -4.93 10.71 -11.36
C SER A 155 -4.99 11.36 -9.96
N ASN A 156 -4.06 11.02 -9.07
CA ASN A 156 -3.85 11.63 -7.76
C ASN A 156 -3.32 13.09 -7.88
N SER A 157 -3.86 13.81 -8.84
CA SER A 157 -3.79 15.25 -8.92
C SER A 157 -5.00 15.81 -8.18
N VAL A 158 -4.95 17.06 -7.77
CA VAL A 158 -6.10 17.82 -7.28
C VAL A 158 -7.36 17.62 -8.14
N LYS A 159 -7.18 17.30 -9.43
CA LYS A 159 -8.24 16.95 -10.38
C LYS A 159 -8.88 15.60 -10.06
N GLY A 160 -8.10 14.57 -9.73
CA GLY A 160 -8.62 13.24 -9.36
C GLY A 160 -9.41 13.29 -8.05
N ASP A 161 -8.88 13.99 -7.04
CA ASP A 161 -9.58 14.20 -5.77
C ASP A 161 -10.86 15.02 -5.97
N ALA A 162 -10.84 16.06 -6.82
CA ALA A 162 -12.02 16.86 -7.12
C ALA A 162 -13.09 16.05 -7.87
N ILE A 163 -12.71 15.19 -8.83
CA ILE A 163 -13.64 14.30 -9.54
C ILE A 163 -14.26 13.31 -8.56
N HIS A 164 -13.46 12.70 -7.70
CA HIS A 164 -13.96 11.76 -6.69
C HIS A 164 -14.93 12.42 -5.69
N LEU A 165 -14.59 13.62 -5.19
CA LEU A 165 -15.47 14.40 -4.33
C LEU A 165 -16.78 14.80 -5.04
N LEU A 166 -16.71 15.20 -6.30
CA LEU A 166 -17.90 15.53 -7.09
C LEU A 166 -18.80 14.32 -7.33
N ASP A 167 -18.19 13.14 -7.56
CA ASP A 167 -18.92 11.89 -7.72
C ASP A 167 -19.63 11.49 -6.42
N GLN A 168 -18.93 11.54 -5.28
CA GLN A 168 -19.52 11.30 -3.96
C GLN A 168 -20.66 12.28 -3.67
N LEU A 169 -20.43 13.58 -3.86
CA LEU A 169 -21.45 14.61 -3.61
C LEU A 169 -22.67 14.42 -4.52
N SER A 170 -22.49 14.02 -5.78
CA SER A 170 -23.61 13.76 -6.69
C SER A 170 -24.45 12.58 -6.23
N HIS A 171 -23.85 11.52 -5.75
CA HIS A 171 -24.56 10.35 -5.21
C HIS A 171 -25.26 10.65 -3.88
N GLU A 172 -24.58 11.30 -2.95
CA GLU A 172 -25.17 11.71 -1.66
C GLU A 172 -26.30 12.72 -1.87
N PHE A 173 -26.09 13.72 -2.71
CA PHE A 173 -27.10 14.74 -3.03
C PHE A 173 -28.32 14.13 -3.74
N ALA A 174 -28.12 13.21 -4.67
CA ALA A 174 -29.22 12.51 -5.35
C ALA A 174 -30.02 11.64 -4.37
N ALA A 175 -29.36 10.91 -3.48
CA ALA A 175 -30.02 10.08 -2.48
C ALA A 175 -30.80 10.91 -1.45
N GLU A 176 -30.24 12.03 -0.95
CA GLU A 176 -30.89 12.86 0.08
C GLU A 176 -32.00 13.76 -0.47
N HIS A 177 -31.87 14.27 -1.69
CA HIS A 177 -32.76 15.29 -2.24
C HIS A 177 -33.79 14.75 -3.24
N PHE A 178 -33.48 13.66 -3.91
CA PHE A 178 -34.35 13.10 -4.96
C PHE A 178 -34.91 11.70 -4.64
N GLY A 179 -34.44 11.07 -3.55
CA GLY A 179 -34.93 9.75 -3.13
C GLY A 179 -34.69 8.64 -4.18
N LEU A 180 -33.61 8.78 -4.95
CA LEU A 180 -33.24 7.84 -6.01
C LEU A 180 -32.37 6.72 -5.49
#